data_718622e595f4d9304287e84830d913db
#
_entry.id   718622e595f4d9304287e84830d913db
#
_cell.length_a   1.000
_cell.length_b   1.000
_cell.length_c   1.000
_cell.angle_alpha   90.00
_cell.angle_beta   90.00
_cell.angle_gamma   90.00
#
_symmetry.space_group_name_H-M   'P 1'
#
loop_
_entity.id
_entity.type
_entity.pdbx_description
1 polymer ?
#
loop_
_entity_poly.entity_id
_entity_poly.type
_entity_poly.pdbx_seq_one_letter_code
_entity_poly.pdbx_strand_id
1 'polypeptide(L)' 'MSTLSKDHLLRYKVIKEIVTEYPEMSETLNKYFGEDCLKRQGFKIQTLEMACILSGVDQIRLIRDFEKVKVERHE' A
#
# COMPACT_ATOMS: atom_id res chain seq x y z
N MET A 1 9.31 2.41 -20.00
CA MET A 1 8.59 1.25 -19.79
C MET A 1 8.54 0.75 -18.41
N SER A 2 9.59 0.81 -17.76
CA SER A 2 9.67 0.23 -16.46
C SER A 2 8.92 1.00 -15.39
N THR A 3 8.68 2.25 -15.58
CA THR A 3 7.99 3.03 -14.56
C THR A 3 6.56 2.56 -14.34
N LEU A 4 5.91 2.18 -15.40
CA LEU A 4 4.56 1.68 -15.28
C LEU A 4 4.51 0.39 -14.52
N SER A 5 5.51 -0.43 -14.71
CA SER A 5 5.51 -1.72 -14.08
C SER A 5 5.68 -1.63 -12.58
N LYS A 6 6.30 -0.58 -12.10
CA LYS A 6 6.51 -0.44 -10.68
C LYS A 6 5.20 -0.35 -9.92
N ASP A 7 4.35 0.59 -10.33
CA ASP A 7 3.05 0.75 -9.69
C ASP A 7 2.20 -0.48 -9.89
N HIS A 8 2.33 -1.06 -11.06
CA HIS A 8 1.56 -2.25 -11.41
C HIS A 8 1.93 -3.40 -10.50
N LEU A 9 3.22 -3.56 -10.23
CA LEU A 9 3.69 -4.65 -9.40
C LEU A 9 3.33 -4.46 -7.94
N LEU A 10 3.24 -3.22 -7.50
CA LEU A 10 2.95 -2.96 -6.11
C LEU A 10 1.61 -3.54 -5.68
N ARG A 11 0.63 -3.46 -6.56
CA ARG A 11 -0.71 -3.94 -6.22
C ARG A 11 -0.75 -5.45 -6.04
N TYR A 12 0.20 -6.16 -6.63
CA TYR A 12 0.24 -7.61 -6.51
C TYR A 12 1.12 -8.09 -5.38
N LYS A 13 1.76 -7.19 -4.69
CA LYS A 13 2.60 -7.56 -3.57
C LYS A 13 1.77 -7.73 -2.31
N VAL A 14 2.21 -8.64 -1.46
CA VAL A 14 1.57 -8.83 -0.17
C VAL A 14 1.87 -7.63 0.71
N ILE A 15 0.88 -7.20 1.47
CA ILE A 15 1.02 -6.00 2.29
C ILE A 15 2.21 -6.10 3.23
N LYS A 16 2.44 -7.27 3.79
CA LYS A 16 3.58 -7.48 4.67
C LYS A 16 4.90 -7.14 3.97
N GLU A 17 5.02 -7.55 2.73
CA GLU A 17 6.22 -7.23 1.96
C GLU A 17 6.34 -5.75 1.68
N ILE A 18 5.22 -5.13 1.39
CA ILE A 18 5.21 -3.71 1.06
C ILE A 18 5.70 -2.88 2.24
N VAL A 19 5.18 -3.15 3.43
CA VAL A 19 5.59 -2.36 4.60
C VAL A 19 7.00 -2.69 5.02
N THR A 20 7.50 -3.85 4.66
CA THR A 20 8.89 -4.20 4.96
C THR A 20 9.83 -3.41 4.07
N GLU A 21 9.50 -3.31 2.79
CA GLU A 21 10.32 -2.56 1.84
C GLU A 21 10.14 -1.06 1.98
N TYR A 22 8.92 -0.65 2.25
CA TYR A 22 8.58 0.77 2.34
C TYR A 22 7.85 1.03 3.65
N PRO A 23 8.60 1.22 4.74
CA PRO A 23 7.95 1.44 6.05
C PRO A 23 6.98 2.60 6.06
N GLU A 24 7.22 3.61 5.24
CA GLU A 24 6.34 4.76 5.21
C GLU A 24 4.96 4.41 4.66
N MET A 25 4.83 3.25 4.02
CA MET A 25 3.55 2.82 3.51
C MET A 25 2.54 2.57 4.63
N SER A 26 3.04 2.27 5.83
CA SER A 26 2.14 2.01 6.94
C SER A 26 1.26 3.20 7.25
N GLU A 27 1.77 4.41 7.08
CA GLU A 27 0.96 5.60 7.30
C GLU A 27 -0.18 5.69 6.30
N THR A 28 0.15 5.43 5.04
CA THR A 28 -0.86 5.47 3.99
C THR A 28 -1.92 4.40 4.23
N LEU A 29 -1.48 3.22 4.61
CA LEU A 29 -2.42 2.13 4.88
C LEU A 29 -3.33 2.46 6.06
N ASN A 30 -2.77 3.04 7.11
CA ASN A 30 -3.58 3.44 8.25
C ASN A 30 -4.62 4.48 7.86
N LYS A 31 -4.26 5.35 6.95
CA LYS A 31 -5.16 6.39 6.49
C LYS A 31 -6.36 5.82 5.74
N TYR A 32 -6.14 4.80 4.94
CA TYR A 32 -7.19 4.25 4.10
C TYR A 32 -7.94 3.09 4.73
N PHE A 33 -7.27 2.30 5.55
CA PHE A 33 -7.87 1.10 6.13
C PHE A 33 -8.13 1.19 7.62
N GLY A 34 -7.64 2.23 8.28
CA GLY A 34 -7.79 2.36 9.72
C GLY A 34 -6.47 2.16 10.42
N GLU A 35 -6.36 2.78 11.61
CA GLU A 35 -5.08 2.80 12.32
C GLU A 35 -4.60 1.42 12.75
N ASP A 36 -5.52 0.51 12.99
CA ASP A 36 -5.12 -0.81 13.45
C ASP A 36 -5.11 -1.85 12.36
N CYS A 37 -5.15 -1.41 11.11
CA CYS A 37 -5.27 -2.35 10.02
C CYS A 37 -4.11 -3.34 9.99
N LEU A 38 -2.92 -2.89 10.28
CA LEU A 38 -1.76 -3.78 10.23
C LEU A 38 -1.73 -4.78 11.36
N LYS A 39 -2.52 -4.55 12.39
CA LYS A 39 -2.59 -5.48 13.50
C LYS A 39 -3.64 -6.55 13.29
N ARG A 40 -4.49 -6.37 12.31
CA ARG A 40 -5.53 -7.36 12.04
C ARG A 40 -4.92 -8.62 11.49
N GLN A 41 -5.42 -9.73 11.99
CA GLN A 41 -4.99 -11.00 11.48
C GLN A 41 -5.47 -11.16 10.06
N GLY A 42 -4.58 -11.60 9.18
CA GLY A 42 -4.97 -11.82 7.81
C GLY A 42 -4.86 -10.62 6.91
N PHE A 43 -4.71 -9.44 7.48
CA PHE A 43 -4.61 -8.26 6.63
C PHE A 43 -3.28 -8.20 5.91
N LYS A 44 -2.19 -8.49 6.61
CA LYS A 44 -0.86 -8.38 6.03
C LYS A 44 -0.54 -9.46 5.01
N ILE A 45 -1.27 -10.56 5.03
CA ILE A 45 -1.02 -11.62 4.07
C ILE A 45 -1.79 -11.44 2.78
N GLN A 46 -2.64 -10.43 2.71
CA GLN A 46 -3.36 -10.11 1.48
C GLN A 46 -2.48 -9.26 0.59
N THR A 47 -2.74 -9.35 -0.72
CA THR A 47 -2.11 -8.41 -1.64
C THR A 47 -2.77 -7.06 -1.47
N LEU A 48 -2.06 -6.02 -1.88
CA LEU A 48 -2.63 -4.68 -1.80
C LEU A 48 -3.93 -4.60 -2.59
N GLU A 49 -3.95 -5.21 -3.76
CA GLU A 49 -5.15 -5.19 -4.60
C GLU A 49 -6.34 -5.83 -3.88
N MET A 50 -6.12 -6.98 -3.29
CA MET A 50 -7.19 -7.67 -2.60
C MET A 50 -7.71 -6.87 -1.41
N ALA A 51 -6.80 -6.29 -0.66
CA ALA A 51 -7.21 -5.47 0.49
C ALA A 51 -8.06 -4.30 0.05
N CYS A 52 -7.69 -3.66 -1.04
CA CYS A 52 -8.46 -2.54 -1.55
C CYS A 52 -9.86 -2.98 -2.00
N ILE A 53 -9.92 -4.11 -2.68
CA ILE A 53 -11.21 -4.61 -3.16
C ILE A 53 -12.13 -4.94 -1.98
N LEU A 54 -11.60 -5.62 -1.00
CA LEU A 54 -12.41 -6.04 0.15
C LEU A 54 -12.89 -4.87 0.99
N SER A 55 -12.11 -3.80 1.03
CA SER A 55 -12.45 -2.63 1.84
C SER A 55 -13.09 -1.51 1.05
N GLY A 56 -13.21 -1.67 -0.26
CA GLY A 56 -13.79 -0.63 -1.08
C GLY A 56 -12.89 0.59 -1.21
N VAL A 57 -11.59 0.41 -1.14
CA VAL A 57 -10.64 1.50 -1.24
C VAL A 57 -10.18 1.64 -2.68
N ASP A 58 -10.08 2.90 -3.14
CA ASP A 58 -9.62 3.18 -4.48
C ASP A 58 -8.12 2.94 -4.55
N GLN A 59 -7.74 1.87 -5.20
CA GLN A 59 -6.36 1.44 -5.27
C GLN A 59 -5.45 2.47 -5.93
N ILE A 60 -5.93 3.10 -6.98
CA ILE A 60 -5.13 4.09 -7.68
C ILE A 60 -4.86 5.29 -6.80
N ARG A 61 -5.86 5.71 -6.07
CA ARG A 61 -5.71 6.83 -5.17
C ARG A 61 -4.73 6.53 -4.05
N LEU A 62 -4.82 5.34 -3.53
CA LEU A 62 -3.94 4.93 -2.45
C LEU A 62 -2.49 4.92 -2.92
N ILE A 63 -2.25 4.36 -4.10
CA ILE A 63 -0.89 4.29 -4.63
C ILE A 63 -0.35 5.68 -4.91
N ARG A 64 -1.19 6.58 -5.39
CA ARG A 64 -0.77 7.94 -5.63
C ARG A 64 -0.35 8.64 -4.35
N ASP A 65 -1.13 8.45 -3.29
CA ASP A 65 -0.80 9.04 -2.00
C ASP A 65 0.52 8.50 -1.49
N PHE A 66 0.72 7.22 -1.65
CA PHE A 66 1.95 6.59 -1.23
C PHE A 66 3.13 7.15 -2.01
N GLU A 67 2.97 7.35 -3.29
CA GLU A 67 4.03 7.89 -4.12
C GLU A 67 4.42 9.29 -3.66
N LYS A 68 3.45 10.07 -3.27
CA LYS A 68 3.74 11.42 -2.76
C LYS A 68 4.56 11.37 -1.49
N VAL A 69 4.17 10.52 -0.58
CA VAL A 69 4.88 10.39 0.69
C VAL A 69 6.31 9.92 0.43
N LYS A 70 6.45 8.98 -0.48
CA LYS A 70 7.74 8.43 -0.81
C LYS A 70 8.68 9.50 -1.36
N VAL A 71 8.17 10.32 -2.25
CA VAL A 71 8.96 11.38 -2.85
C VAL A 71 9.37 12.41 -1.80
N GLU A 72 8.45 12.79 -0.94
CA GLU A 72 8.73 13.77 0.09
C GLU A 72 9.80 13.27 1.04
N ARG A 73 9.72 12.02 1.39
CA ARG A 73 10.68 11.46 2.32
C ARG A 73 12.05 11.28 1.73
N HIS A 74 12.10 11.17 0.44
CA HIS A 74 13.35 10.96 -0.26
C HIS A 74 14.17 12.22 -0.32
N GLU A 75 13.58 13.28 0.00
CA GLU A 75 14.27 14.54 -0.01
C GLU A 75 15.19 14.68 1.15
#